data_b5d993a733d361f7ff15cf6cacc123f7
#
_entry.id   b5d993a733d361f7ff15cf6cacc123f7
#
_cell.length_a   1.000
_cell.length_b   1.000
_cell.length_c   1.000
_cell.angle_alpha   90.00
_cell.angle_beta   90.00
_cell.angle_gamma   90.00
#
_symmetry.space_group_name_H-M   'P 1'
#
loop_
_entity.id
_entity.type
_entity.pdbx_description
1 polymer ?
#
loop_
_entity_poly.entity_id
_entity_poly.type
_entity_poly.pdbx_seq_one_letter_code
_entity_poly.pdbx_strand_id
1 'polypeptide(L)'
;MISLVNDGRPRVMAHRGASYDRPENTAAAFAEARIQGADWVELDVRLSADGVLMVNHDAHYADGRPVRQVMACDAPADTLNLAEALEACEGMGVNVEVKNLPGELDHDASDLVCEAVAGLVGA
;
A
#
# COMPACT_ATOMS: atom_id res chain seq x y z
N MET A 1 -10.72 12.47 -10.16
CA MET A 1 -11.50 12.07 -8.98
C MET A 1 -12.39 10.89 -9.35
N ILE A 2 -12.44 9.87 -8.51
CA ILE A 2 -13.33 8.73 -8.70
C ILE A 2 -14.75 9.14 -8.28
N SER A 3 -15.71 8.86 -9.17
CA SER A 3 -17.11 9.05 -8.86
C SER A 3 -17.59 7.95 -7.92
N LEU A 4 -18.19 8.35 -6.81
CA LEU A 4 -18.87 7.42 -5.90
C LEU A 4 -20.33 7.20 -6.30
N VAL A 5 -20.76 7.79 -7.40
CA VAL A 5 -22.13 7.62 -7.88
C VAL A 5 -22.33 6.18 -8.35
N ASN A 6 -23.37 5.54 -7.84
CA ASN A 6 -23.74 4.20 -8.28
C ASN A 6 -24.43 4.30 -9.64
N ASP A 7 -23.70 3.96 -10.68
CA ASP A 7 -24.20 3.92 -12.06
C ASP A 7 -24.65 2.50 -12.48
N GLY A 8 -24.80 1.60 -11.51
CA GLY A 8 -25.19 0.20 -11.75
C GLY A 8 -24.06 -0.67 -12.27
N ARG A 9 -22.85 -0.15 -12.46
CA ARG A 9 -21.69 -0.89 -12.93
C ARG A 9 -20.87 -1.42 -11.74
N PRO A 10 -20.45 -2.69 -11.76
CA PRO A 10 -19.49 -3.19 -10.76
C PRO A 10 -18.20 -2.37 -10.78
N ARG A 11 -17.64 -2.11 -9.63
CA ARG A 11 -16.31 -1.49 -9.49
C ARG A 11 -15.25 -2.57 -9.43
N VAL A 12 -14.11 -2.31 -10.06
CA VAL A 12 -12.97 -3.22 -10.06
C VAL A 12 -11.91 -2.67 -9.11
N MET A 13 -11.55 -3.44 -8.11
CA MET A 13 -10.48 -3.11 -7.18
C MET A 13 -9.30 -4.06 -7.43
N ALA A 14 -8.18 -3.51 -7.86
CA ALA A 14 -6.97 -4.27 -8.13
C ALA A 14 -6.24 -4.57 -6.82
N HIS A 15 -6.24 -5.82 -6.39
CA HIS A 15 -5.61 -6.29 -5.15
C HIS A 15 -4.09 -6.22 -5.27
N ARG A 16 -3.48 -5.27 -4.56
CA ARG A 16 -2.04 -4.96 -4.61
C ARG A 16 -1.58 -4.49 -6.01
N GLY A 17 -2.48 -3.80 -6.72
CA GLY A 17 -2.31 -3.46 -8.13
C GLY A 17 -2.67 -4.63 -9.05
N ALA A 18 -2.25 -4.57 -10.30
CA ALA A 18 -2.41 -5.67 -11.24
C ALA A 18 -1.40 -6.78 -10.95
N SER A 19 -1.55 -7.44 -9.80
CA SER A 19 -0.57 -8.34 -9.21
C SER A 19 -0.38 -9.65 -9.96
N TYR A 20 -1.30 -9.98 -10.86
CA TYR A 20 -1.14 -11.12 -11.76
C TYR A 20 -0.08 -10.83 -12.85
N ASP A 21 -0.05 -9.60 -13.35
CA ASP A 21 0.80 -9.22 -14.49
C ASP A 21 2.11 -8.54 -14.09
N ARG A 22 2.15 -7.94 -12.90
CA ARG A 22 3.33 -7.22 -12.38
C ARG A 22 3.54 -7.58 -10.90
N PRO A 23 4.76 -7.40 -10.37
CA PRO A 23 5.01 -7.63 -8.95
C PRO A 23 4.07 -6.79 -8.07
N GLU A 24 3.48 -7.44 -7.08
CA GLU A 24 2.51 -6.80 -6.18
C GLU A 24 3.08 -5.58 -5.46
N ASN A 25 2.21 -4.60 -5.18
CA ASN A 25 2.55 -3.41 -4.38
C ASN A 25 3.71 -2.59 -4.97
N THR A 26 3.82 -2.55 -6.29
CA THR A 26 4.83 -1.75 -7.00
C THR A 26 4.18 -0.69 -7.89
N ALA A 27 4.96 0.33 -8.25
CA ALA A 27 4.50 1.36 -9.20
C ALA A 27 4.06 0.73 -10.53
N ALA A 28 4.77 -0.29 -10.99
CA ALA A 28 4.43 -1.01 -12.23
C ALA A 28 3.06 -1.69 -12.11
N ALA A 29 2.76 -2.34 -10.97
CA ALA A 29 1.47 -2.98 -10.75
C ALA A 29 0.33 -1.95 -10.68
N PHE A 30 0.55 -0.79 -10.09
CA PHE A 30 -0.45 0.27 -10.01
C PHE A 30 -0.69 0.91 -11.39
N ALA A 31 0.36 1.17 -12.15
CA ALA A 31 0.23 1.68 -13.52
C ALA A 31 -0.52 0.69 -14.43
N GLU A 32 -0.21 -0.60 -14.32
CA GLU A 32 -0.89 -1.64 -15.09
C GLU A 32 -2.38 -1.75 -14.72
N ALA A 33 -2.71 -1.61 -13.43
CA ALA A 33 -4.11 -1.59 -12.99
C ALA A 33 -4.89 -0.46 -13.67
N ARG A 34 -4.27 0.73 -13.77
CA ARG A 34 -4.88 1.88 -14.47
C ARG A 34 -5.09 1.57 -15.95
N ILE A 35 -4.08 1.01 -16.62
CA ILE A 35 -4.15 0.64 -18.04
C ILE A 35 -5.27 -0.35 -18.30
N GLN A 36 -5.46 -1.32 -17.39
CA GLN A 36 -6.51 -2.32 -17.51
C GLN A 36 -7.90 -1.82 -17.09
N GLY A 37 -8.01 -0.58 -16.63
CA GLY A 37 -9.29 0.04 -16.33
C GLY A 37 -9.83 -0.20 -14.92
N ALA A 38 -8.97 -0.52 -13.96
CA ALA A 38 -9.38 -0.63 -12.57
C ALA A 38 -9.89 0.71 -12.05
N ASP A 39 -10.94 0.66 -11.23
CA ASP A 39 -11.49 1.84 -10.56
C ASP A 39 -10.73 2.17 -9.29
N TRP A 40 -10.24 1.15 -8.61
CA TRP A 40 -9.57 1.22 -7.32
C TRP A 40 -8.35 0.32 -7.31
N VAL A 41 -7.41 0.68 -6.44
CA VAL A 41 -6.29 -0.19 -6.05
C VAL A 41 -6.40 -0.44 -4.55
N GLU A 42 -6.17 -1.67 -4.13
CA GLU A 42 -5.91 -2.00 -2.73
C GLU A 42 -4.40 -2.15 -2.56
N LEU A 43 -3.87 -1.66 -1.46
CA LEU A 43 -2.47 -1.79 -1.10
C LEU A 43 -2.31 -1.95 0.41
N ASP A 44 -1.16 -2.46 0.83
CA ASP A 44 -0.87 -2.79 2.22
C ASP A 44 0.24 -1.88 2.76
N VAL A 45 0.11 -1.42 4.00
CA VAL A 45 1.13 -0.58 4.64
C VAL A 45 1.60 -1.14 5.97
N ARG A 46 2.90 -0.96 6.22
CA ARG A 46 3.60 -1.27 7.46
C ARG A 46 4.58 -0.14 7.77
N LEU A 47 4.98 0.02 9.04
CA LEU A 47 5.95 1.02 9.43
C LEU A 47 7.40 0.50 9.31
N SER A 48 8.27 1.33 8.74
CA SER A 48 9.71 1.10 8.75
C SER A 48 10.31 1.38 10.13
N ALA A 49 11.61 1.11 10.28
CA ALA A 49 12.33 1.38 11.52
C ALA A 49 12.28 2.87 11.92
N ASP A 50 12.25 3.76 10.95
CA ASP A 50 12.19 5.22 11.14
C ASP A 50 10.77 5.78 11.04
N GLY A 51 9.74 4.94 11.11
CA GLY A 51 8.34 5.37 11.18
C GLY A 51 7.73 5.82 9.86
N VAL A 52 8.32 5.44 8.74
CA VAL A 52 7.78 5.72 7.40
C VAL A 52 6.81 4.60 6.99
N LEU A 53 5.66 4.97 6.43
CA LEU A 53 4.69 4.01 5.90
C LEU A 53 5.21 3.40 4.61
N MET A 54 5.56 2.11 4.66
CA MET A 54 6.08 1.34 3.52
C MET A 54 4.98 0.45 2.95
N VAL A 55 4.94 0.32 1.62
CA VAL A 55 3.93 -0.50 0.94
C VAL A 55 4.48 -1.91 0.79
N ASN A 56 4.01 -2.81 1.64
CA ASN A 56 4.43 -4.22 1.67
C ASN A 56 3.40 -5.05 2.41
N HIS A 57 3.01 -6.19 1.86
CA HIS A 57 2.00 -7.04 2.48
C HIS A 57 2.51 -7.76 3.74
N ASP A 58 3.68 -8.41 3.63
CA ASP A 58 4.22 -9.22 4.71
C ASP A 58 4.98 -8.37 5.73
N ALA A 59 5.16 -8.90 6.95
CA ALA A 59 5.97 -8.26 7.98
C ALA A 59 7.47 -8.24 7.63
N HIS A 60 7.86 -9.01 6.61
CA HIS A 60 9.22 -9.08 6.07
C HIS A 60 9.20 -8.72 4.60
N TYR A 61 10.25 -8.07 4.14
CA TYR A 61 10.51 -7.92 2.70
C TYR A 61 10.84 -9.28 2.06
N ALA A 62 10.79 -9.35 0.74
CA ALA A 62 11.11 -10.58 0.02
C ALA A 62 12.54 -11.08 0.27
N ASP A 63 13.46 -10.21 0.66
CA ASP A 63 14.84 -10.56 1.04
C ASP A 63 14.96 -11.10 2.48
N GLY A 64 13.86 -11.20 3.21
CA GLY A 64 13.80 -11.77 4.56
C GLY A 64 13.99 -10.76 5.69
N ARG A 65 14.32 -9.50 5.40
CA ARG A 65 14.50 -8.49 6.44
C ARG A 65 13.16 -8.01 6.97
N PRO A 66 12.97 -7.90 8.31
CA PRO A 66 11.73 -7.34 8.86
C PRO A 66 11.55 -5.88 8.47
N VAL A 67 10.37 -5.51 7.97
CA VAL A 67 10.07 -4.13 7.55
C VAL A 67 10.34 -3.15 8.70
N ARG A 68 9.89 -3.47 9.91
CA ARG A 68 10.04 -2.60 11.09
C ARG A 68 11.48 -2.40 11.56
N GLN A 69 12.42 -3.22 11.10
CA GLN A 69 13.84 -3.13 11.47
C GLN A 69 14.70 -2.50 10.38
N VAL A 70 14.11 -2.15 9.25
CA VAL A 70 14.81 -1.57 8.09
C VAL A 70 14.40 -0.11 7.96
N MET A 71 15.39 0.77 7.81
CA MET A 71 15.13 2.18 7.51
C MET A 71 14.50 2.30 6.13
N ALA A 72 13.64 3.30 5.94
CA ALA A 72 12.97 3.49 4.66
C ALA A 72 13.95 3.59 3.49
N CYS A 73 15.08 4.28 3.68
CA CYS A 73 16.09 4.43 2.63
C CYS A 73 16.83 3.13 2.28
N ASP A 74 16.76 2.11 3.15
CA ASP A 74 17.43 0.82 2.96
C ASP A 74 16.46 -0.27 2.48
N ALA A 75 15.20 0.08 2.19
CA ALA A 75 14.22 -0.86 1.67
C ALA A 75 14.68 -1.43 0.32
N PRO A 76 14.22 -2.65 -0.04
CA PRO A 76 14.53 -3.22 -1.35
C PRO A 76 14.15 -2.27 -2.49
N ALA A 77 14.86 -2.37 -3.63
CA ALA A 77 14.52 -1.63 -4.83
C ALA A 77 13.05 -1.85 -5.20
N ASP A 78 12.41 -0.83 -5.77
CA ASP A 78 11.00 -0.83 -6.16
C ASP A 78 10.00 -0.84 -5.01
N THR A 79 10.44 -0.81 -3.75
CA THR A 79 9.55 -0.61 -2.60
C THR A 79 9.15 0.87 -2.53
N LEU A 80 7.84 1.11 -2.48
CA LEU A 80 7.29 2.46 -2.35
C LEU A 80 6.98 2.77 -0.88
N ASN A 81 7.10 4.03 -0.51
CA ASN A 81 6.37 4.53 0.65
C ASN A 81 4.93 4.88 0.24
N LEU A 82 4.05 5.11 1.21
CA LEU A 82 2.64 5.36 0.90
C LEU A 82 2.45 6.64 0.08
N ALA A 83 3.21 7.70 0.34
CA ALA A 83 3.09 8.94 -0.43
C ALA A 83 3.40 8.70 -1.92
N GLU A 84 4.48 7.98 -2.20
CA GLU A 84 4.85 7.59 -3.56
C GLU A 84 3.81 6.69 -4.22
N ALA A 85 3.25 5.74 -3.45
CA ALA A 85 2.21 4.85 -3.95
C ALA A 85 0.93 5.61 -4.29
N LEU A 86 0.53 6.58 -3.47
CA LEU A 86 -0.65 7.42 -3.76
C LEU A 86 -0.45 8.22 -5.04
N GLU A 87 0.73 8.74 -5.29
CA GLU A 87 1.06 9.40 -6.57
C GLU A 87 0.94 8.43 -7.75
N ALA A 88 1.47 7.21 -7.59
CA ALA A 88 1.40 6.19 -8.63
C ALA A 88 -0.03 5.75 -8.95
N CYS A 89 -0.95 5.91 -7.99
CA CYS A 89 -2.37 5.56 -8.12
C CYS A 89 -3.25 6.74 -8.52
N GLU A 90 -2.68 7.87 -8.93
CA GLU A 90 -3.46 9.05 -9.32
C GLU A 90 -4.53 8.69 -10.35
N GLY A 91 -5.75 9.18 -10.12
CA GLY A 91 -6.90 8.91 -10.97
C GLY A 91 -7.69 7.65 -10.59
N MET A 92 -7.19 6.84 -9.67
CA MET A 92 -7.90 5.69 -9.09
C MET A 92 -8.21 5.95 -7.62
N GLY A 93 -9.21 5.26 -7.07
CA GLY A 93 -9.40 5.18 -5.63
C GLY A 93 -8.33 4.29 -5.00
N VAL A 94 -8.02 4.53 -3.75
CA VAL A 94 -7.04 3.71 -3.04
C VAL A 94 -7.65 3.21 -1.73
N ASN A 95 -7.65 1.90 -1.57
CA ASN A 95 -7.99 1.24 -0.31
C ASN A 95 -6.69 0.87 0.40
N VAL A 96 -6.37 1.59 1.44
CA VAL A 96 -5.14 1.37 2.22
C VAL A 96 -5.45 0.37 3.33
N GLU A 97 -4.90 -0.83 3.21
CA GLU A 97 -5.01 -1.84 4.27
C GLU A 97 -3.88 -1.64 5.27
N VAL A 98 -4.26 -1.37 6.51
CA VAL A 98 -3.31 -1.23 7.62
C VAL A 98 -2.99 -2.61 8.17
N LYS A 99 -1.72 -3.01 8.10
CA LYS A 99 -1.26 -4.28 8.65
C LYS A 99 -0.80 -4.09 10.10
N ASN A 100 -1.67 -4.46 11.04
CA ASN A 100 -1.35 -4.44 12.47
C ASN A 100 -2.05 -5.63 13.14
N LEU A 101 -1.57 -6.85 12.86
CA LEU A 101 -2.23 -8.09 13.27
C LEU A 101 -1.55 -8.69 14.50
N PRO A 102 -2.32 -9.05 15.55
CA PRO A 102 -1.78 -9.81 16.67
C PRO A 102 -1.07 -11.08 16.20
N GLY A 103 0.10 -11.35 16.77
CA GLY A 103 0.91 -12.51 16.39
C GLY A 103 1.92 -12.26 15.28
N GLU A 104 1.82 -11.14 14.56
CA GLU A 104 2.86 -10.75 13.61
C GLU A 104 3.99 -9.98 14.31
N LEU A 105 5.18 -10.01 13.69
CA LEU A 105 6.40 -9.44 14.26
C LEU A 105 6.28 -7.94 14.57
N ASP A 106 5.57 -7.21 13.72
CA ASP A 106 5.43 -5.76 13.81
C ASP A 106 4.12 -5.31 14.48
N HIS A 107 3.42 -6.23 15.17
CA HIS A 107 2.20 -5.86 15.89
C HIS A 107 2.48 -4.79 16.95
N ASP A 108 1.68 -3.73 16.92
CA ASP A 108 1.75 -2.61 17.86
C ASP A 108 0.36 -2.35 18.44
N ALA A 109 0.21 -2.60 19.75
CA ALA A 109 -1.06 -2.40 20.44
C ALA A 109 -1.49 -0.93 20.53
N SER A 110 -0.59 0.02 20.30
CA SER A 110 -0.90 1.46 20.29
C SER A 110 -1.36 1.98 18.93
N ASP A 111 -1.43 1.13 17.91
CA ASP A 111 -1.92 1.45 16.56
C ASP A 111 -1.21 2.64 15.88
N LEU A 112 0.09 2.76 16.07
CA LEU A 112 0.89 3.84 15.46
C LEU A 112 0.77 3.86 13.93
N VAL A 113 0.67 2.70 13.31
CA VAL A 113 0.50 2.61 11.85
C VAL A 113 -0.83 3.24 11.40
N CYS A 114 -1.91 3.04 12.18
CA CYS A 114 -3.21 3.66 11.89
C CYS A 114 -3.13 5.17 12.01
N GLU A 115 -2.50 5.67 13.06
CA GLU A 115 -2.30 7.10 13.27
C GLU A 115 -1.46 7.72 12.14
N ALA A 116 -0.41 7.03 11.72
CA ALA A 116 0.45 7.50 10.64
C ALA A 116 -0.31 7.59 9.31
N VAL A 117 -1.17 6.61 8.99
CA VAL A 117 -2.03 6.66 7.80
C VAL A 117 -3.00 7.83 7.88
N ALA A 118 -3.69 7.97 9.00
CA ALA A 118 -4.65 9.06 9.20
C ALA A 118 -3.98 10.43 9.07
N GLY A 119 -2.78 10.58 9.60
CA GLY A 119 -2.00 11.81 9.50
C GLY A 119 -1.61 12.14 8.06
N LEU A 120 -1.22 11.14 7.28
CA LEU A 120 -0.81 11.34 5.88
C LEU A 120 -1.99 11.69 4.98
N VAL A 121 -3.09 10.91 5.06
CA VAL A 121 -4.24 11.09 4.15
C VAL A 121 -5.15 12.24 4.54
N GLY A 122 -5.12 12.65 5.81
CA GLY A 122 -5.88 13.79 6.32
C GLY A 122 -5.19 15.13 6.16
N ALA A 123 -3.93 15.12 5.70
CA ALA A 123 -3.14 16.34 5.54
C ALA A 123 -3.53 17.13 4.29
#